data_96cb84564ba52f618dd65455f3f7909a
#
_entry.id   96cb84564ba52f618dd65455f3f7909a
#
_cell.length_a   1.000
_cell.length_b   1.000
_cell.length_c   1.000
_cell.angle_alpha   90.00
_cell.angle_beta   90.00
_cell.angle_gamma   90.00
#
_symmetry.space_group_name_H-M   'P 1'
#
loop_
_entity.id
_entity.type
_entity.pdbx_description
1 polymer ?
#
loop_
_entity_poly.entity_id
_entity_poly.type
_entity_poly.pdbx_seq_one_letter_code
_entity_poly.pdbx_strand_id
1 'polypeptide(L)'
;MPILRTELLPGYPIFQVQHPAVTARIALHGAHLMEWTPVGQAAALYLSPQAVYEPGKAIRGGVPVCWPWFGPNTGDPSLPMHGFVRNRFWKPGDFSETETGVRLQFLLTDDAETRRLWPHAFQLELVMELGASLHMALKMTNSGEVPFTITGALHTYLWIGDIHQATVTGLDGISYLDTVGTPSQQVQAGDIDFDREVDRIYTTSHSITIVDAGLARNITISGSGSGSAVVWNPWIEKSKILADLPDGDYHRFICVETTNARWDSITLAAGESHVLATEIKITVPS
;
A
#
# COMPACT_ATOMS: atom_id res chain seq x y z
N MET A 1 -12.04 -16.32 18.94
CA MET A 1 -11.16 -15.97 17.78
C MET A 1 -10.81 -14.50 17.87
N PRO A 2 -9.56 -14.12 17.63
CA PRO A 2 -9.11 -12.70 17.74
C PRO A 2 -9.59 -11.83 16.58
N ILE A 3 -10.42 -12.37 15.68
CA ILE A 3 -10.91 -11.67 14.48
C ILE A 3 -12.43 -11.57 14.57
N LEU A 4 -12.94 -10.34 14.62
CA LEU A 4 -14.36 -10.04 14.69
C LEU A 4 -14.79 -9.30 13.42
N ARG A 5 -15.80 -9.80 12.73
CA ARG A 5 -16.47 -9.04 11.67
C ARG A 5 -17.49 -8.08 12.27
N THR A 6 -17.43 -6.82 11.88
CA THR A 6 -18.34 -5.76 12.31
C THR A 6 -18.60 -4.78 11.17
N GLU A 7 -19.29 -3.70 11.40
CA GLU A 7 -19.48 -2.61 10.43
C GLU A 7 -18.89 -1.31 10.98
N LEU A 8 -18.13 -0.60 10.16
CA LEU A 8 -17.65 0.74 10.48
C LEU A 8 -18.78 1.76 10.39
N LEU A 9 -19.60 1.62 9.34
CA LEU A 9 -20.83 2.34 9.04
C LEU A 9 -21.84 1.31 8.49
N PRO A 10 -23.15 1.59 8.48
CA PRO A 10 -24.14 0.69 7.88
C PRO A 10 -23.78 0.28 6.44
N GLY A 11 -23.62 -1.02 6.20
CA GLY A 11 -23.23 -1.56 4.91
C GLY A 11 -21.72 -1.44 4.56
N TYR A 12 -20.88 -1.03 5.52
CA TYR A 12 -19.43 -0.96 5.34
C TYR A 12 -18.69 -1.93 6.27
N PRO A 13 -18.60 -3.22 5.89
CA PRO A 13 -18.04 -4.26 6.75
C PRO A 13 -16.54 -4.12 6.90
N ILE A 14 -16.08 -4.33 8.14
CA ILE A 14 -14.67 -4.39 8.52
C ILE A 14 -14.38 -5.65 9.34
N PHE A 15 -13.11 -6.03 9.42
CA PHE A 15 -12.60 -7.00 10.37
C PHE A 15 -11.75 -6.26 11.40
N GLN A 16 -12.02 -6.52 12.68
CA GLN A 16 -11.22 -6.06 13.80
C GLN A 16 -10.41 -7.24 14.33
N VAL A 17 -9.11 -7.04 14.43
CA VAL A 17 -8.17 -8.00 15.01
C VAL A 17 -7.81 -7.53 16.42
N GLN A 18 -7.98 -8.43 17.40
CA GLN A 18 -7.56 -8.25 18.79
C GLN A 18 -6.79 -9.50 19.24
N HIS A 19 -5.52 -9.53 18.95
CA HIS A 19 -4.61 -10.61 19.32
C HIS A 19 -3.58 -10.10 20.34
N PRO A 20 -3.05 -10.92 21.29
CA PRO A 20 -2.03 -10.49 22.24
C PRO A 20 -0.80 -9.83 21.61
N ALA A 21 -0.45 -10.18 20.38
CA ALA A 21 0.70 -9.61 19.66
C ALA A 21 0.36 -8.39 18.81
N VAL A 22 -0.94 -8.14 18.46
CA VAL A 22 -1.29 -7.12 17.47
C VAL A 22 -2.76 -6.71 17.55
N THR A 23 -3.04 -5.44 17.30
CA THR A 23 -4.37 -4.97 16.94
C THR A 23 -4.37 -4.45 15.50
N ALA A 24 -5.46 -4.69 14.76
CA ALA A 24 -5.60 -4.19 13.39
C ALA A 24 -7.06 -3.99 13.00
N ARG A 25 -7.29 -3.17 11.96
CA ARG A 25 -8.60 -3.04 11.31
C ARG A 25 -8.44 -3.17 9.80
N ILE A 26 -9.29 -3.98 9.19
CA ILE A 26 -9.27 -4.23 7.75
C ILE A 26 -10.66 -3.99 7.18
N ALA A 27 -10.79 -3.09 6.20
CA ALA A 27 -12.04 -2.93 5.47
C ALA A 27 -12.16 -4.02 4.39
N LEU A 28 -13.37 -4.58 4.26
CA LEU A 28 -13.67 -5.52 3.17
C LEU A 28 -13.64 -4.81 1.81
N HIS A 29 -13.95 -3.50 1.80
CA HIS A 29 -13.77 -2.62 0.66
C HIS A 29 -12.28 -2.38 0.42
N GLY A 30 -11.79 -2.80 -0.74
CA GLY A 30 -10.38 -2.77 -1.11
C GLY A 30 -9.52 -3.85 -0.47
N ALA A 31 -10.08 -4.75 0.37
CA ALA A 31 -9.31 -5.58 1.31
C ALA A 31 -8.25 -4.72 2.03
N HIS A 32 -8.67 -3.51 2.44
CA HIS A 32 -7.81 -2.42 2.82
C HIS A 32 -7.37 -2.55 4.28
N LEU A 33 -6.08 -2.78 4.53
CA LEU A 33 -5.51 -2.70 5.88
C LEU A 33 -5.49 -1.24 6.32
N MET A 34 -6.41 -0.88 7.21
CA MET A 34 -6.59 0.50 7.70
C MET A 34 -5.64 0.83 8.84
N GLU A 35 -5.46 -0.10 9.75
CA GLU A 35 -4.65 0.06 10.96
C GLU A 35 -3.90 -1.23 11.28
N TRP A 36 -2.69 -1.08 11.75
CA TRP A 36 -1.85 -2.15 12.28
C TRP A 36 -0.98 -1.59 13.40
N THR A 37 -1.10 -2.19 14.59
CA THR A 37 -0.38 -1.77 15.77
C THR A 37 0.16 -3.01 16.49
N PRO A 38 1.45 -3.33 16.35
CA PRO A 38 2.10 -4.35 17.16
C PRO A 38 2.03 -3.99 18.65
N VAL A 39 1.93 -5.00 19.50
CA VAL A 39 1.88 -4.78 20.95
C VAL A 39 3.14 -4.04 21.43
N GLY A 40 2.94 -3.04 22.30
CA GLY A 40 4.03 -2.22 22.83
C GLY A 40 4.60 -1.19 21.87
N GLN A 41 4.04 -1.05 20.66
CA GLN A 41 4.42 -0.05 19.66
C GLN A 41 3.34 1.02 19.49
N ALA A 42 3.72 2.19 19.00
CA ALA A 42 2.77 3.15 18.45
C ALA A 42 2.17 2.61 17.13
N ALA A 43 1.02 3.16 16.72
CA ALA A 43 0.42 2.83 15.42
C ALA A 43 1.47 2.89 14.30
N ALA A 44 1.45 1.91 13.40
CA ALA A 44 2.42 1.81 12.31
C ALA A 44 1.93 2.44 11.02
N LEU A 45 0.60 2.46 10.81
CA LEU A 45 -0.02 3.01 9.62
C LEU A 45 -0.72 4.33 9.92
N TYR A 46 -0.59 5.28 9.01
CA TYR A 46 -1.37 6.50 8.99
C TYR A 46 -2.71 6.24 8.31
N LEU A 47 -3.79 6.66 8.96
CA LEU A 47 -5.14 6.68 8.40
C LEU A 47 -5.68 8.10 8.54
N SER A 48 -6.11 8.70 7.43
CA SER A 48 -6.63 10.06 7.46
C SER A 48 -7.90 10.15 8.30
N PRO A 49 -8.01 11.11 9.22
CA PRO A 49 -9.26 11.37 9.93
C PRO A 49 -10.38 11.89 9.01
N GLN A 50 -10.04 12.30 7.78
CA GLN A 50 -10.98 12.71 6.74
C GLN A 50 -11.19 11.62 5.67
N ALA A 51 -10.71 10.39 5.93
CA ALA A 51 -10.90 9.28 5.00
C ALA A 51 -12.39 9.03 4.72
N VAL A 52 -12.72 8.82 3.46
CA VAL A 52 -14.10 8.59 3.02
C VAL A 52 -14.38 7.09 2.98
N TYR A 53 -15.39 6.66 3.75
CA TYR A 53 -15.83 5.25 3.80
C TYR A 53 -17.12 5.08 2.99
N GLU A 54 -16.97 5.07 1.67
CA GLU A 54 -18.08 5.00 0.73
C GLU A 54 -17.74 3.98 -0.38
N PRO A 55 -18.67 3.09 -0.77
CA PRO A 55 -18.44 2.17 -1.89
C PRO A 55 -18.02 2.92 -3.16
N GLY A 56 -16.99 2.43 -3.83
CA GLY A 56 -16.45 3.06 -5.03
C GLY A 56 -15.41 4.14 -4.80
N LYS A 57 -15.17 4.57 -3.55
CA LYS A 57 -14.13 5.56 -3.20
C LYS A 57 -12.97 4.91 -2.46
N ALA A 58 -11.74 5.29 -2.81
CA ALA A 58 -10.56 4.81 -2.12
C ALA A 58 -10.46 5.41 -0.70
N ILE A 59 -10.01 4.61 0.27
CA ILE A 59 -9.69 5.07 1.62
C ILE A 59 -8.32 5.76 1.59
N ARG A 60 -8.20 6.94 2.23
CA ARG A 60 -6.92 7.65 2.39
C ARG A 60 -6.16 7.16 3.61
N GLY A 61 -4.95 6.61 3.40
CA GLY A 61 -4.12 6.03 4.45
C GLY A 61 -4.13 4.50 4.45
N GLY A 62 -3.57 3.86 5.47
CA GLY A 62 -3.44 2.41 5.53
C GLY A 62 -2.59 1.83 4.40
N VAL A 63 -3.05 0.73 3.81
CA VAL A 63 -2.39 0.09 2.67
C VAL A 63 -3.38 -0.15 1.53
N PRO A 64 -3.66 0.83 0.67
CA PRO A 64 -4.42 0.63 -0.56
C PRO A 64 -3.72 -0.36 -1.51
N VAL A 65 -4.50 -1.28 -2.09
CA VAL A 65 -4.04 -2.16 -3.16
C VAL A 65 -4.28 -1.47 -4.50
N CYS A 66 -3.22 -1.10 -5.21
CA CYS A 66 -3.30 -0.48 -6.53
C CYS A 66 -3.13 -1.54 -7.62
N TRP A 67 -4.17 -1.79 -8.44
CA TRP A 67 -4.15 -2.79 -9.51
C TRP A 67 -5.37 -2.59 -10.45
N PRO A 68 -5.32 -2.91 -11.76
CA PRO A 68 -4.22 -3.47 -12.55
C PRO A 68 -3.29 -2.42 -13.17
N TRP A 69 -3.42 -1.17 -12.81
CA TRP A 69 -2.46 -0.10 -13.16
C TRP A 69 -2.15 0.77 -11.96
N PHE A 70 -0.89 1.24 -11.91
CA PHE A 70 -0.41 2.18 -10.92
C PHE A 70 -0.28 3.58 -11.55
N GLY A 71 -0.76 4.60 -10.85
CA GLY A 71 -0.88 5.96 -11.42
C GLY A 71 -2.13 6.12 -12.30
N PRO A 72 -2.15 7.11 -13.21
CA PRO A 72 -3.22 7.29 -14.19
C PRO A 72 -3.21 6.14 -15.22
N ASN A 73 -4.39 5.79 -15.74
CA ASN A 73 -4.47 4.86 -16.87
C ASN A 73 -3.99 5.58 -18.14
N THR A 74 -3.01 4.99 -18.82
CA THR A 74 -2.40 5.61 -20.01
C THR A 74 -3.25 5.46 -21.26
N GLY A 75 -4.16 4.48 -21.31
CA GLY A 75 -5.06 4.25 -22.43
C GLY A 75 -6.37 5.03 -22.35
N ASP A 76 -6.87 5.25 -21.13
CA ASP A 76 -8.10 6.00 -20.87
C ASP A 76 -7.96 6.81 -19.56
N PRO A 77 -7.70 8.11 -19.65
CA PRO A 77 -7.56 8.99 -18.49
C PRO A 77 -8.85 9.18 -17.65
N SER A 78 -10.00 8.75 -18.16
CA SER A 78 -11.27 8.80 -17.41
C SER A 78 -11.40 7.66 -16.38
N LEU A 79 -10.58 6.62 -16.50
CA LEU A 79 -10.55 5.50 -15.56
C LEU A 79 -9.92 5.90 -14.22
N PRO A 80 -10.30 5.23 -13.12
CA PRO A 80 -9.81 5.57 -11.79
C PRO A 80 -8.28 5.53 -11.70
N MET A 81 -7.68 6.53 -11.06
CA MET A 81 -6.25 6.49 -10.73
C MET A 81 -5.92 5.28 -9.84
N HIS A 82 -4.80 4.62 -10.12
CA HIS A 82 -4.31 3.44 -9.39
C HIS A 82 -5.21 2.19 -9.52
N GLY A 83 -5.87 2.02 -10.65
CA GLY A 83 -6.76 0.90 -10.88
C GLY A 83 -8.07 0.97 -10.11
N PHE A 84 -8.76 -0.15 -10.03
CA PHE A 84 -10.13 -0.18 -9.50
C PHE A 84 -10.32 -1.13 -8.30
N VAL A 85 -9.36 -2.00 -7.99
CA VAL A 85 -9.57 -3.06 -6.97
C VAL A 85 -9.69 -2.51 -5.55
N ARG A 86 -9.07 -1.35 -5.26
CA ARG A 86 -9.19 -0.66 -3.98
C ARG A 86 -10.57 -0.02 -3.78
N ASN A 87 -11.37 0.08 -4.83
CA ASN A 87 -12.72 0.66 -4.83
C ASN A 87 -13.82 -0.41 -4.86
N ARG A 88 -13.48 -1.68 -4.60
CA ARG A 88 -14.38 -2.82 -4.66
C ARG A 88 -14.43 -3.57 -3.35
N PHE A 89 -15.58 -4.21 -3.06
CA PHE A 89 -15.64 -5.18 -1.98
C PHE A 89 -14.99 -6.49 -2.40
N TRP A 90 -14.05 -6.95 -1.58
CA TRP A 90 -13.43 -8.25 -1.73
C TRP A 90 -14.21 -9.31 -0.96
N LYS A 91 -13.99 -10.57 -1.27
CA LYS A 91 -14.57 -11.70 -0.53
C LYS A 91 -13.57 -12.15 0.53
N PRO A 92 -13.99 -12.35 1.81
CA PRO A 92 -13.13 -12.99 2.78
C PRO A 92 -12.90 -14.45 2.38
N GLY A 93 -11.66 -14.91 2.50
CA GLY A 93 -11.21 -16.28 2.37
C GLY A 93 -10.97 -16.91 3.74
N ASP A 94 -9.85 -17.65 3.86
CA ASP A 94 -9.50 -18.34 5.10
C ASP A 94 -8.84 -17.37 6.10
N PHE A 95 -9.29 -17.45 7.35
CA PHE A 95 -8.72 -16.71 8.47
C PHE A 95 -8.25 -17.70 9.54
N SER A 96 -7.05 -17.48 10.05
CA SER A 96 -6.49 -18.32 11.11
C SER A 96 -5.74 -17.49 12.16
N GLU A 97 -5.72 -17.98 13.37
CA GLU A 97 -4.90 -17.51 14.47
C GLU A 97 -3.60 -18.32 14.50
N THR A 98 -2.49 -17.66 14.80
CA THR A 98 -1.18 -18.27 15.03
C THR A 98 -0.69 -17.90 16.44
N GLU A 99 0.40 -18.50 16.91
CA GLU A 99 1.00 -18.12 18.18
C GLU A 99 1.50 -16.65 18.21
N THR A 100 1.87 -16.12 17.06
CA THR A 100 2.50 -14.79 16.92
C THR A 100 1.61 -13.75 16.27
N GLY A 101 0.35 -14.09 15.95
CA GLY A 101 -0.57 -13.15 15.29
C GLY A 101 -1.73 -13.81 14.58
N VAL A 102 -2.15 -13.23 13.47
CA VAL A 102 -3.25 -13.72 12.65
C VAL A 102 -2.88 -13.72 11.19
N ARG A 103 -3.48 -14.65 10.43
CA ARG A 103 -3.43 -14.68 8.98
C ARG A 103 -4.84 -14.50 8.41
N LEU A 104 -4.98 -13.56 7.46
CA LEU A 104 -6.25 -13.27 6.77
C LEU A 104 -6.03 -13.35 5.26
N GLN A 105 -7.00 -13.94 4.56
CA GLN A 105 -7.01 -14.04 3.10
C GLN A 105 -8.24 -13.32 2.55
N PHE A 106 -8.04 -12.55 1.48
CA PHE A 106 -9.10 -11.88 0.74
C PHE A 106 -8.99 -12.21 -0.75
N LEU A 107 -10.13 -12.37 -1.41
CA LEU A 107 -10.22 -12.81 -2.80
C LEU A 107 -11.01 -11.80 -3.62
N LEU A 108 -10.56 -11.53 -4.84
CA LEU A 108 -11.31 -10.79 -5.85
C LEU A 108 -11.13 -11.48 -7.20
N THR A 109 -12.23 -11.66 -7.91
CA THR A 109 -12.23 -12.16 -9.29
C THR A 109 -12.89 -11.13 -10.20
N ASP A 110 -12.63 -11.22 -11.48
CA ASP A 110 -13.33 -10.42 -12.47
C ASP A 110 -14.85 -10.67 -12.45
N ASP A 111 -15.57 -9.64 -12.83
CA ASP A 111 -17.01 -9.63 -13.03
C ASP A 111 -17.37 -8.78 -14.26
N ALA A 112 -18.68 -8.67 -14.56
CA ALA A 112 -19.16 -7.90 -15.70
C ALA A 112 -18.79 -6.39 -15.63
N GLU A 113 -18.61 -5.84 -14.43
CA GLU A 113 -18.24 -4.43 -14.25
C GLU A 113 -16.73 -4.24 -14.41
N THR A 114 -15.91 -5.10 -13.81
CA THR A 114 -14.45 -5.03 -13.95
C THR A 114 -14.04 -5.24 -15.39
N ARG A 115 -14.72 -6.15 -16.12
CA ARG A 115 -14.45 -6.40 -17.55
C ARG A 115 -14.82 -5.23 -18.46
N ARG A 116 -15.72 -4.34 -18.04
CA ARG A 116 -15.99 -3.07 -18.75
C ARG A 116 -14.87 -2.06 -18.57
N LEU A 117 -14.22 -2.06 -17.40
CA LEU A 117 -13.09 -1.18 -17.12
C LEU A 117 -11.79 -1.72 -17.71
N TRP A 118 -11.63 -3.05 -17.70
CA TRP A 118 -10.43 -3.76 -18.12
C TRP A 118 -10.81 -5.18 -18.58
N PRO A 119 -10.83 -5.48 -19.91
CA PRO A 119 -11.50 -6.66 -20.48
C PRO A 119 -10.69 -7.94 -20.32
N HIS A 120 -10.19 -8.24 -19.15
CA HIS A 120 -9.40 -9.44 -18.83
C HIS A 120 -10.02 -10.21 -17.66
N ALA A 121 -9.90 -11.55 -17.74
CA ALA A 121 -10.22 -12.43 -16.64
C ALA A 121 -9.04 -12.51 -15.68
N PHE A 122 -9.30 -12.37 -14.37
CA PHE A 122 -8.27 -12.41 -13.36
C PHE A 122 -8.76 -13.00 -12.04
N GLN A 123 -7.80 -13.46 -11.25
CA GLN A 123 -8.02 -13.78 -9.84
C GLN A 123 -6.95 -13.07 -9.02
N LEU A 124 -7.38 -12.39 -7.95
CA LEU A 124 -6.50 -11.80 -6.94
C LEU A 124 -6.72 -12.51 -5.61
N GLU A 125 -5.61 -12.81 -4.97
CA GLU A 125 -5.56 -13.30 -3.61
C GLU A 125 -4.63 -12.40 -2.81
N LEU A 126 -5.16 -11.74 -1.78
CA LEU A 126 -4.38 -10.94 -0.84
C LEU A 126 -4.30 -11.68 0.49
N VAL A 127 -3.09 -12.02 0.89
CA VAL A 127 -2.80 -12.61 2.20
C VAL A 127 -2.14 -11.57 3.07
N MET A 128 -2.62 -11.44 4.30
CA MET A 128 -2.03 -10.59 5.34
C MET A 128 -1.67 -11.46 6.54
N GLU A 129 -0.42 -11.36 7.00
CA GLU A 129 0.04 -11.94 8.24
C GLU A 129 0.40 -10.79 9.18
N LEU A 130 -0.34 -10.66 10.28
CA LEU A 130 -0.30 -9.54 11.20
C LEU A 130 0.17 -10.00 12.56
N GLY A 131 1.29 -9.47 13.00
CA GLY A 131 1.92 -9.77 14.29
C GLY A 131 2.84 -8.64 14.71
N ALA A 132 4.00 -8.97 15.28
CA ALA A 132 5.08 -8.02 15.55
C ALA A 132 5.65 -7.39 14.26
N SER A 133 5.55 -8.11 13.15
CA SER A 133 5.77 -7.63 11.79
C SER A 133 4.48 -7.74 10.97
N LEU A 134 4.41 -6.98 9.88
CA LEU A 134 3.38 -7.09 8.87
C LEU A 134 3.97 -7.77 7.64
N HIS A 135 3.30 -8.81 7.13
CA HIS A 135 3.55 -9.33 5.79
C HIS A 135 2.27 -9.29 4.97
N MET A 136 2.32 -8.67 3.79
CA MET A 136 1.22 -8.65 2.83
C MET A 136 1.70 -9.18 1.49
N ALA A 137 0.96 -10.12 0.91
CA ALA A 137 1.27 -10.74 -0.38
C ALA A 137 0.04 -10.72 -1.29
N LEU A 138 0.14 -10.01 -2.40
CA LEU A 138 -0.87 -9.96 -3.46
C LEU A 138 -0.46 -10.91 -4.58
N LYS A 139 -1.13 -12.05 -4.67
CA LYS A 139 -1.03 -12.96 -5.82
C LYS A 139 -2.02 -12.53 -6.89
N MET A 140 -1.52 -12.33 -8.09
CA MET A 140 -2.26 -11.94 -9.28
C MET A 140 -2.18 -13.08 -10.30
N THR A 141 -3.31 -13.56 -10.77
CA THR A 141 -3.37 -14.68 -11.74
C THR A 141 -4.15 -14.24 -12.96
N ASN A 142 -3.59 -14.48 -14.14
CA ASN A 142 -4.33 -14.40 -15.39
C ASN A 142 -5.17 -15.66 -15.54
N SER A 143 -6.46 -15.57 -15.28
CA SER A 143 -7.42 -16.70 -15.43
C SER A 143 -8.07 -16.74 -16.82
N GLY A 144 -7.68 -15.83 -17.72
CA GLY A 144 -8.13 -15.79 -19.12
C GLY A 144 -7.20 -16.52 -20.08
N GLU A 145 -7.50 -16.37 -21.36
CA GLU A 145 -6.76 -17.03 -22.45
C GLU A 145 -5.76 -16.09 -23.12
N VAL A 146 -5.88 -14.77 -22.91
CA VAL A 146 -5.07 -13.74 -23.56
C VAL A 146 -4.07 -13.17 -22.56
N PRO A 147 -2.78 -13.03 -22.91
CA PRO A 147 -1.81 -12.35 -22.05
C PRO A 147 -2.22 -10.92 -21.75
N PHE A 148 -1.88 -10.42 -20.56
CA PHE A 148 -2.04 -9.02 -20.20
C PHE A 148 -0.83 -8.50 -19.42
N THR A 149 -0.63 -7.19 -19.49
CA THR A 149 0.42 -6.49 -18.73
C THR A 149 -0.21 -5.63 -17.67
N ILE A 150 0.35 -5.68 -16.46
CA ILE A 150 -0.11 -4.92 -15.30
C ILE A 150 1.03 -4.11 -14.68
N THR A 151 0.63 -3.09 -13.94
CA THR A 151 1.42 -2.45 -12.90
C THR A 151 0.61 -2.43 -11.61
N GLY A 152 1.28 -2.41 -10.46
CA GLY A 152 0.58 -2.47 -9.18
C GLY A 152 1.41 -1.96 -8.01
N ALA A 153 0.76 -1.78 -6.87
CA ALA A 153 1.41 -1.35 -5.65
C ALA A 153 0.66 -1.81 -4.40
N LEU A 154 1.41 -2.05 -3.35
CA LEU A 154 0.96 -2.00 -1.96
C LEU A 154 1.34 -0.60 -1.43
N HIS A 155 0.39 0.33 -1.50
CA HIS A 155 0.62 1.78 -1.31
C HIS A 155 0.59 2.14 0.18
N THR A 156 1.66 1.80 0.89
CA THR A 156 1.71 1.87 2.35
C THR A 156 1.94 3.29 2.86
N TYR A 157 1.00 3.79 3.67
CA TYR A 157 1.12 5.04 4.44
C TYR A 157 1.67 4.72 5.82
N LEU A 158 2.94 5.02 6.07
CA LEU A 158 3.59 4.76 7.35
C LEU A 158 3.46 5.97 8.27
N TRP A 159 2.89 5.76 9.48
CA TRP A 159 2.78 6.81 10.49
C TRP A 159 4.17 7.15 11.02
N ILE A 160 4.47 8.45 11.13
CA ILE A 160 5.70 8.98 11.71
C ILE A 160 5.39 10.06 12.74
N GLY A 161 6.33 10.35 13.64
CA GLY A 161 6.19 11.39 14.64
C GLY A 161 6.11 12.80 14.03
N ASP A 162 7.06 13.13 13.17
CA ASP A 162 7.10 14.38 12.42
C ASP A 162 7.99 14.21 11.18
N ILE A 163 7.56 14.71 10.03
CA ILE A 163 8.28 14.63 8.74
C ILE A 163 9.68 15.29 8.81
N HIS A 164 9.84 16.34 9.64
CA HIS A 164 11.11 17.03 9.82
C HIS A 164 12.08 16.29 10.76
N GLN A 165 11.64 15.21 11.39
CA GLN A 165 12.40 14.33 12.26
C GLN A 165 12.48 12.90 11.71
N ALA A 166 12.12 12.73 10.45
CA ALA A 166 12.15 11.45 9.77
C ALA A 166 13.03 11.51 8.52
N THR A 167 13.84 10.48 8.34
CA THR A 167 14.76 10.35 7.20
C THR A 167 14.53 8.98 6.55
N VAL A 168 14.51 8.92 5.21
CA VAL A 168 14.45 7.65 4.47
C VAL A 168 15.84 7.27 3.99
N THR A 169 16.28 6.08 4.39
CA THR A 169 17.63 5.55 4.10
C THR A 169 17.56 4.30 3.24
N GLY A 170 18.71 3.88 2.68
CA GLY A 170 18.83 2.67 1.86
C GLY A 170 18.67 2.90 0.35
N LEU A 171 18.62 4.16 -0.10
CA LEU A 171 18.42 4.53 -1.50
C LEU A 171 19.58 5.29 -2.12
N ASP A 172 20.66 5.56 -1.37
CA ASP A 172 21.84 6.28 -1.89
C ASP A 172 22.42 5.56 -3.13
N GLY A 173 22.72 6.32 -4.18
CA GLY A 173 23.21 5.81 -5.45
C GLY A 173 22.16 5.15 -6.35
N ILE A 174 20.90 5.01 -5.91
CA ILE A 174 19.82 4.36 -6.67
C ILE A 174 19.18 5.35 -7.64
N SER A 175 18.99 4.91 -8.88
CA SER A 175 18.29 5.69 -9.90
C SER A 175 16.78 5.76 -9.61
N TYR A 176 16.19 6.92 -9.84
CA TYR A 176 14.75 7.14 -9.71
C TYR A 176 14.19 8.06 -10.79
N LEU A 177 12.89 7.96 -11.01
CA LEU A 177 12.09 8.92 -11.75
C LEU A 177 11.42 9.87 -10.75
N ASP A 178 11.79 11.14 -10.77
CA ASP A 178 11.06 12.19 -10.07
C ASP A 178 9.81 12.54 -10.89
N THR A 179 8.63 12.46 -10.28
CA THR A 179 7.35 12.74 -10.94
C THR A 179 6.75 14.09 -10.53
N VAL A 180 7.41 14.83 -9.64
CA VAL A 180 7.00 16.19 -9.27
C VAL A 180 7.31 17.16 -10.41
N GLY A 181 6.28 17.84 -10.91
CA GLY A 181 6.41 18.75 -12.05
C GLY A 181 6.68 18.02 -13.37
N THR A 182 7.75 18.38 -14.07
CA THR A 182 8.16 17.68 -15.29
C THR A 182 8.98 16.45 -14.93
N PRO A 183 8.51 15.24 -15.29
CA PRO A 183 9.22 14.00 -14.93
C PRO A 183 10.68 13.99 -15.41
N SER A 184 11.60 13.61 -14.52
CA SER A 184 13.03 13.54 -14.81
C SER A 184 13.71 12.36 -14.14
N GLN A 185 14.67 11.76 -14.87
CA GLN A 185 15.55 10.71 -14.32
C GLN A 185 16.65 11.33 -13.47
N GLN A 186 16.84 10.78 -12.28
CA GLN A 186 17.81 11.24 -11.29
C GLN A 186 18.52 10.05 -10.64
N VAL A 187 19.57 10.34 -9.87
CA VAL A 187 20.24 9.39 -8.96
C VAL A 187 20.18 9.97 -7.56
N GLN A 188 19.74 9.18 -6.59
CA GLN A 188 19.65 9.61 -5.21
C GLN A 188 21.06 9.86 -4.65
N ALA A 189 21.27 11.00 -4.05
CA ALA A 189 22.48 11.34 -3.33
C ALA A 189 22.17 11.41 -1.83
N GLY A 190 22.76 10.51 -1.07
CA GLY A 190 22.52 10.40 0.37
C GLY A 190 21.11 9.94 0.72
N ASP A 191 20.72 10.18 1.96
CA ASP A 191 19.39 9.88 2.49
C ASP A 191 18.35 10.92 2.04
N ILE A 192 17.07 10.62 2.23
CA ILE A 192 15.98 11.54 1.88
C ILE A 192 15.50 12.24 3.15
N ASP A 193 15.80 13.53 3.26
CA ASP A 193 15.13 14.44 4.18
C ASP A 193 14.05 15.22 3.43
N PHE A 194 12.97 15.57 4.12
CA PHE A 194 11.80 16.17 3.48
C PHE A 194 11.78 17.68 3.72
N ASP A 195 11.98 18.45 2.65
CA ASP A 195 11.86 19.91 2.61
C ASP A 195 10.89 20.39 1.49
N ARG A 196 10.31 19.44 0.76
CA ARG A 196 9.42 19.66 -0.39
C ARG A 196 8.57 18.42 -0.69
N GLU A 197 7.65 18.54 -1.65
CA GLU A 197 6.96 17.39 -2.21
C GLU A 197 7.97 16.36 -2.75
N VAL A 198 7.77 15.10 -2.40
CA VAL A 198 8.53 13.96 -2.89
C VAL A 198 7.56 12.99 -3.54
N ASP A 199 7.81 12.63 -4.79
CA ASP A 199 7.08 11.60 -5.54
C ASP A 199 8.08 10.92 -6.49
N ARG A 200 8.76 9.89 -5.98
CA ARG A 200 9.92 9.27 -6.63
C ARG A 200 9.72 7.78 -6.80
N ILE A 201 9.89 7.29 -8.02
CA ILE A 201 9.86 5.87 -8.36
C ILE A 201 11.30 5.38 -8.51
N TYR A 202 11.77 4.57 -7.58
CA TYR A 202 13.13 4.01 -7.54
C TYR A 202 13.20 2.68 -8.26
N THR A 203 14.33 2.41 -8.95
CA THR A 203 14.67 1.09 -9.50
C THR A 203 15.42 0.31 -8.42
N THR A 204 14.70 -0.40 -7.58
CA THR A 204 15.30 -1.13 -6.45
C THR A 204 14.45 -2.31 -5.99
N SER A 205 15.14 -3.33 -5.49
CA SER A 205 14.57 -4.44 -4.69
C SER A 205 15.16 -4.46 -3.28
N HIS A 206 15.96 -3.44 -2.91
CA HIS A 206 16.56 -3.35 -1.59
C HIS A 206 15.53 -2.92 -0.55
N SER A 207 15.79 -3.27 0.70
CA SER A 207 15.01 -2.77 1.83
C SER A 207 15.23 -1.28 2.01
N ILE A 208 14.14 -0.58 2.34
CA ILE A 208 14.13 0.86 2.62
C ILE A 208 13.78 1.04 4.09
N THR A 209 14.46 1.94 4.77
CA THR A 209 14.22 2.19 6.20
C THR A 209 13.84 3.65 6.42
N ILE A 210 12.75 3.87 7.15
CA ILE A 210 12.42 5.16 7.74
C ILE A 210 13.02 5.21 9.14
N VAL A 211 13.93 6.14 9.36
CA VAL A 211 14.44 6.50 10.69
C VAL A 211 13.51 7.58 11.23
N ASP A 212 12.66 7.22 12.19
CA ASP A 212 11.65 8.10 12.80
C ASP A 212 12.13 8.51 14.19
N ALA A 213 12.88 9.59 14.27
CA ALA A 213 13.39 10.11 15.54
C ALA A 213 12.27 10.64 16.43
N GLY A 214 11.16 11.12 15.84
CA GLY A 214 10.00 11.63 16.58
C GLY A 214 9.29 10.57 17.43
N LEU A 215 9.31 9.30 17.01
CA LEU A 215 8.77 8.15 17.75
C LEU A 215 9.87 7.17 18.22
N ALA A 216 11.14 7.57 18.12
CA ALA A 216 12.31 6.77 18.50
C ALA A 216 12.25 5.33 17.95
N ARG A 217 11.98 5.18 16.65
CA ARG A 217 11.87 3.88 15.98
C ARG A 217 12.43 3.89 14.57
N ASN A 218 12.75 2.71 14.07
CA ASN A 218 13.04 2.47 12.66
C ASN A 218 11.94 1.60 12.07
N ILE A 219 11.47 1.94 10.85
CA ILE A 219 10.50 1.15 10.10
C ILE A 219 11.21 0.67 8.84
N THR A 220 11.42 -0.63 8.72
CA THR A 220 12.07 -1.25 7.55
C THR A 220 11.03 -1.92 6.68
N ILE A 221 11.04 -1.58 5.41
CA ILE A 221 10.14 -2.09 4.37
C ILE A 221 10.98 -2.92 3.39
N SER A 222 10.60 -4.18 3.19
CA SER A 222 11.26 -5.10 2.27
C SER A 222 10.25 -5.62 1.26
N GLY A 223 10.51 -5.41 -0.03
CA GLY A 223 9.68 -5.90 -1.13
C GLY A 223 10.16 -7.24 -1.67
N SER A 224 9.24 -8.02 -2.22
CA SER A 224 9.55 -9.17 -3.08
C SER A 224 8.58 -9.26 -4.25
N GLY A 225 9.02 -9.85 -5.38
CA GLY A 225 8.31 -9.77 -6.64
C GLY A 225 8.24 -8.34 -7.21
N SER A 226 9.14 -7.47 -6.77
CA SER A 226 9.18 -6.04 -7.06
C SER A 226 10.60 -5.65 -7.46
N GLY A 227 10.73 -4.93 -8.55
CA GLY A 227 11.96 -4.27 -9.00
C GLY A 227 11.88 -2.74 -8.86
N SER A 228 10.81 -2.23 -8.27
CA SER A 228 10.59 -0.80 -8.05
C SER A 228 9.97 -0.50 -6.69
N ALA A 229 10.26 0.68 -6.17
CA ALA A 229 9.65 1.20 -4.94
C ALA A 229 9.31 2.68 -5.12
N VAL A 230 8.28 3.16 -4.40
CA VAL A 230 7.92 4.58 -4.40
C VAL A 230 8.13 5.17 -3.02
N VAL A 231 8.75 6.35 -2.98
CA VAL A 231 8.74 7.22 -1.80
C VAL A 231 7.90 8.44 -2.14
N TRP A 232 6.85 8.68 -1.34
CA TRP A 232 5.91 9.77 -1.57
C TRP A 232 5.54 10.51 -0.28
N ASN A 233 5.51 11.84 -0.40
CA ASN A 233 4.85 12.73 0.56
C ASN A 233 4.31 13.94 -0.21
N PRO A 234 3.02 14.32 -0.03
CA PRO A 234 2.38 15.38 -0.79
C PRO A 234 2.90 16.79 -0.46
N TRP A 235 3.55 16.96 0.69
CA TRP A 235 3.97 18.27 1.21
C TRP A 235 2.79 19.26 1.32
N ILE A 236 3.09 20.55 1.44
CA ILE A 236 2.13 21.59 1.80
C ILE A 236 1.06 21.81 0.71
N GLU A 237 1.49 22.03 -0.53
CA GLU A 237 0.55 22.50 -1.56
C GLU A 237 -0.34 21.38 -2.08
N LYS A 238 0.19 20.18 -2.24
CA LYS A 238 -0.59 19.03 -2.68
C LYS A 238 -1.55 18.52 -1.59
N SER A 239 -1.20 18.64 -0.31
CA SER A 239 -2.11 18.29 0.80
C SER A 239 -3.39 19.13 0.76
N LYS A 240 -3.31 20.42 0.46
CA LYS A 240 -4.46 21.33 0.41
C LYS A 240 -5.48 20.99 -0.68
N ILE A 241 -5.08 20.27 -1.72
CA ILE A 241 -5.98 19.87 -2.81
C ILE A 241 -6.53 18.44 -2.66
N LEU A 242 -6.05 17.69 -1.65
CA LEU A 242 -6.53 16.35 -1.33
C LEU A 242 -7.68 16.45 -0.32
N ALA A 243 -8.92 16.46 -0.80
CA ALA A 243 -10.12 16.70 0.02
C ALA A 243 -10.33 15.68 1.17
N ASP A 244 -9.67 14.52 1.09
CA ASP A 244 -9.72 13.42 2.05
C ASP A 244 -8.47 13.37 2.97
N LEU A 245 -7.67 14.46 2.99
CA LEU A 245 -6.48 14.61 3.80
C LEU A 245 -6.50 15.99 4.49
N PRO A 246 -6.36 16.10 5.82
CA PRO A 246 -6.15 17.39 6.47
C PRO A 246 -4.87 18.07 5.96
N ASP A 247 -4.93 19.40 5.74
CA ASP A 247 -3.83 20.18 5.16
C ASP A 247 -2.48 20.00 5.86
N GLY A 248 -2.50 19.81 7.20
CA GLY A 248 -1.29 19.64 8.01
C GLY A 248 -0.82 18.20 8.15
N ASP A 249 -1.58 17.21 7.70
CA ASP A 249 -1.26 15.80 8.00
C ASP A 249 -0.11 15.24 7.16
N TYR A 250 0.38 15.97 6.15
CA TYR A 250 1.65 15.63 5.48
C TYR A 250 2.82 15.49 6.46
N HIS A 251 2.75 16.14 7.62
CA HIS A 251 3.75 15.98 8.69
C HIS A 251 3.75 14.58 9.34
N ARG A 252 2.68 13.80 9.19
CA ARG A 252 2.39 12.61 9.98
C ARG A 252 2.66 11.29 9.28
N PHE A 253 3.00 11.30 7.98
CA PHE A 253 3.24 10.08 7.25
C PHE A 253 4.32 10.20 6.18
N ILE A 254 4.89 9.07 5.83
CA ILE A 254 5.67 8.86 4.62
C ILE A 254 5.10 7.62 3.94
N CYS A 255 4.83 7.68 2.63
CA CYS A 255 4.57 6.47 1.87
C CYS A 255 5.89 5.87 1.41
N VAL A 256 6.09 4.59 1.75
CA VAL A 256 7.08 3.73 1.11
C VAL A 256 6.34 2.53 0.56
N GLU A 257 6.27 2.46 -0.76
CA GLU A 257 5.40 1.54 -1.46
C GLU A 257 6.21 0.45 -2.14
N THR A 258 5.79 -0.80 -1.98
CA THR A 258 6.30 -1.92 -2.79
C THR A 258 5.50 -1.97 -4.08
N THR A 259 6.17 -1.82 -5.23
CA THR A 259 5.50 -1.60 -6.51
C THR A 259 6.03 -2.49 -7.63
N ASN A 260 5.18 -2.74 -8.63
CA ASN A 260 5.59 -3.02 -9.99
C ASN A 260 5.16 -1.82 -10.84
N ALA A 261 6.04 -0.81 -10.99
CA ALA A 261 5.71 0.47 -11.60
C ALA A 261 6.58 0.77 -12.83
N ARG A 262 5.98 1.41 -13.85
CA ARG A 262 6.68 1.86 -15.04
C ARG A 262 7.40 0.70 -15.77
N TRP A 263 8.74 0.71 -15.76
CA TRP A 263 9.62 -0.29 -16.38
C TRP A 263 9.56 -1.66 -15.70
N ASP A 264 9.03 -1.73 -14.49
CA ASP A 264 8.82 -2.97 -13.72
C ASP A 264 7.40 -3.55 -13.92
N SER A 265 6.79 -3.30 -15.08
CA SER A 265 5.50 -3.90 -15.43
C SER A 265 5.62 -5.42 -15.61
N ILE A 266 4.57 -6.13 -15.22
CA ILE A 266 4.51 -7.60 -15.26
C ILE A 266 3.56 -8.05 -16.37
N THR A 267 4.04 -8.90 -17.26
CA THR A 267 3.19 -9.56 -18.28
C THR A 267 2.90 -10.99 -17.84
N LEU A 268 1.62 -11.35 -17.78
CA LEU A 268 1.16 -12.69 -17.42
C LEU A 268 0.51 -13.35 -18.63
N ALA A 269 1.06 -14.47 -19.06
CA ALA A 269 0.40 -15.36 -20.03
C ALA A 269 -0.82 -16.04 -19.40
N ALA A 270 -1.62 -16.72 -20.21
CA ALA A 270 -2.78 -17.50 -19.74
C ALA A 270 -2.37 -18.49 -18.65
N GLY A 271 -3.04 -18.46 -17.50
CA GLY A 271 -2.77 -19.31 -16.35
C GLY A 271 -1.56 -18.91 -15.49
N GLU A 272 -0.76 -17.93 -15.90
CA GLU A 272 0.39 -17.47 -15.12
C GLU A 272 -0.03 -16.61 -13.92
N SER A 273 0.83 -16.60 -12.92
CA SER A 273 0.65 -15.83 -11.71
C SER A 273 1.93 -15.07 -11.34
N HIS A 274 1.76 -13.93 -10.71
CA HIS A 274 2.82 -13.15 -10.06
C HIS A 274 2.43 -12.84 -8.62
N VAL A 275 3.42 -12.67 -7.74
CA VAL A 275 3.21 -12.28 -6.34
C VAL A 275 4.01 -11.02 -6.06
N LEU A 276 3.30 -9.94 -5.71
CA LEU A 276 3.88 -8.73 -5.17
C LEU A 276 3.70 -8.75 -3.64
N ALA A 277 4.79 -8.71 -2.88
CA ALA A 277 4.69 -8.77 -1.43
C ALA A 277 5.57 -7.73 -0.73
N THR A 278 5.12 -7.28 0.44
CA THR A 278 5.86 -6.40 1.34
C THR A 278 5.95 -7.00 2.73
N GLU A 279 7.10 -6.86 3.37
CA GLU A 279 7.30 -7.11 4.80
C GLU A 279 7.67 -5.79 5.48
N ILE A 280 7.04 -5.49 6.62
CA ILE A 280 7.31 -4.28 7.41
C ILE A 280 7.67 -4.68 8.83
N LYS A 281 8.84 -4.22 9.28
CA LYS A 281 9.36 -4.43 10.63
C LYS A 281 9.59 -3.10 11.32
N ILE A 282 9.20 -3.04 12.60
CA ILE A 282 9.46 -1.90 13.47
C ILE A 282 10.48 -2.32 14.52
N THR A 283 11.55 -1.54 14.65
CA THR A 283 12.58 -1.75 15.66
C THR A 283 12.81 -0.46 16.43
N VAL A 284 13.11 -0.58 17.71
CA VAL A 284 13.54 0.55 18.55
C VAL A 284 15.06 0.64 18.41
N PRO A 285 15.64 1.82 18.12
CA PRO A 285 17.09 1.99 18.14
C PRO A 285 17.66 1.65 19.51
N SER A 286 18.75 0.91 19.53
CA SER A 286 19.48 0.53 20.77
C SER A 286 20.19 1.74 21.38
#